data_e0619641691fe7d4329f983d567d1c0c
#
_entry.id   e0619641691fe7d4329f983d567d1c0c
#
_cell.length_a   1.000
_cell.length_b   1.000
_cell.length_c   1.000
_cell.angle_alpha   90.00
_cell.angle_beta   90.00
_cell.angle_gamma   90.00
#
_symmetry.space_group_name_H-M   'P 1'
#
loop_
_entity.id
_entity.type
_entity.pdbx_description
1 polymer ?
#
loop_
_entity_poly.entity_id
_entity_poly.type
_entity_poly.pdbx_seq_one_letter_code
_entity_poly.pdbx_strand_id
1 'polypeptide(L)'
;TPYLQLYQKTPMEMAEFLMNLIWNEKGIRATSGIGTNMYLAKVALDIVAKTSMNYMGYLDEEIYKKTLWHYKPITDFWNVGREIAKRLCKYGIEDMCALANCNEKILYQEFGVNALFLIDHAWGRESCTIQDIHQYVRENHSLSSGQVLFENYDTEAAFLAMKEMVELLTLELVKE
;
A
#
# COMPACT_ATOMS: atom_id res chain seq x y z
N THR A 1 -1.18 0.82 20.06
CA THR A 1 0.24 1.15 19.91
C THR A 1 0.74 1.89 21.15
N PRO A 2 2.06 1.82 21.48
CA PRO A 2 2.63 2.55 22.62
C PRO A 2 2.32 4.05 22.59
N TYR A 3 2.30 4.65 21.41
CA TYR A 3 1.97 6.06 21.24
C TYR A 3 0.53 6.42 21.63
N LEU A 4 -0.45 5.57 21.33
CA LEU A 4 -1.84 5.81 21.75
C LEU A 4 -1.96 5.82 23.28
N GLN A 5 -1.24 4.93 23.96
CA GLN A 5 -1.20 4.90 25.42
C GLN A 5 -0.48 6.13 25.99
N LEU A 6 0.69 6.49 25.40
CA LEU A 6 1.47 7.65 25.83
C LEU A 6 0.68 8.95 25.76
N TYR A 7 -0.06 9.16 24.66
CA TYR A 7 -0.85 10.36 24.44
C TYR A 7 -2.31 10.25 24.94
N GLN A 8 -2.69 9.11 25.52
CA GLN A 8 -4.04 8.83 26.02
C GLN A 8 -5.13 9.13 24.98
N LYS A 9 -4.86 8.75 23.72
CA LYS A 9 -5.74 9.00 22.58
C LYS A 9 -6.25 7.71 21.95
N THR A 10 -7.47 7.75 21.46
CA THR A 10 -7.99 6.74 20.53
C THR A 10 -7.27 6.83 19.17
N PRO A 11 -7.31 5.80 18.32
CA PRO A 11 -6.75 5.87 16.98
C PRO A 11 -7.27 7.04 16.14
N MET A 12 -8.57 7.36 16.24
CA MET A 12 -9.18 8.48 15.53
C MET A 12 -8.66 9.83 16.05
N GLU A 13 -8.64 10.03 17.36
CA GLU A 13 -8.12 11.27 17.97
C GLU A 13 -6.64 11.48 17.70
N MET A 14 -5.85 10.40 17.62
CA MET A 14 -4.44 10.48 17.25
C MET A 14 -4.27 10.88 15.79
N ALA A 15 -5.05 10.29 14.88
CA ALA A 15 -5.03 10.65 13.48
C ALA A 15 -5.40 12.12 13.26
N GLU A 16 -6.47 12.58 13.88
CA GLU A 16 -6.90 13.99 13.84
C GLU A 16 -5.84 14.92 14.40
N PHE A 17 -5.26 14.57 15.55
CA PHE A 17 -4.17 15.35 16.16
C PHE A 17 -2.98 15.51 15.22
N LEU A 18 -2.51 14.42 14.60
CA LEU A 18 -1.39 14.45 13.67
C LEU A 18 -1.71 15.24 12.40
N MET A 19 -2.90 15.08 11.84
CA MET A 19 -3.34 15.82 10.66
C MET A 19 -3.42 17.32 10.93
N ASN A 20 -3.94 17.73 12.09
CA ASN A 20 -4.00 19.12 12.52
C ASN A 20 -2.61 19.71 12.76
N LEU A 21 -1.70 18.92 13.33
CA LEU A 21 -0.30 19.32 13.53
C LEU A 21 0.39 19.62 12.19
N ILE A 22 0.24 18.71 11.22
CA ILE A 22 0.80 18.87 9.86
C ILE A 22 0.21 20.12 9.19
N TRP A 23 -1.10 20.31 9.31
CA TRP A 23 -1.77 21.48 8.76
C TRP A 23 -1.24 22.79 9.36
N ASN A 24 -1.15 22.85 10.68
CA ASN A 24 -0.72 24.06 11.40
C ASN A 24 0.74 24.40 11.17
N GLU A 25 1.62 23.39 11.08
CA GLU A 25 3.06 23.62 10.89
C GLU A 25 3.48 23.79 9.44
N LYS A 26 2.82 23.11 8.51
CA LYS A 26 3.26 23.00 7.11
C LYS A 26 2.24 23.51 6.10
N GLY A 27 1.00 23.76 6.50
CA GLY A 27 -0.08 24.13 5.58
C GLY A 27 -0.48 23.00 4.61
N ILE A 28 -0.08 21.75 4.89
CA ILE A 28 -0.33 20.59 4.02
C ILE A 28 -1.53 19.82 4.57
N ARG A 29 -2.51 19.55 3.69
CA ARG A 29 -3.66 18.72 4.04
C ARG A 29 -3.29 17.25 3.89
N ALA A 30 -3.30 16.52 5.01
CA ALA A 30 -3.04 15.09 5.06
C ALA A 30 -4.36 14.30 5.04
N THR A 31 -4.27 13.03 4.64
CA THR A 31 -5.33 12.01 4.79
C THR A 31 -4.86 10.92 5.73
N SER A 32 -5.78 10.26 6.42
CA SER A 32 -5.45 9.18 7.37
C SER A 32 -6.36 7.96 7.16
N GLY A 33 -5.74 6.78 7.12
CA GLY A 33 -6.43 5.50 7.12
C GLY A 33 -6.16 4.74 8.41
N ILE A 34 -7.22 4.24 9.03
CA ILE A 34 -7.18 3.46 10.27
C ILE A 34 -7.78 2.09 9.97
N GLY A 35 -7.11 1.03 10.39
CA GLY A 35 -7.58 -0.33 10.18
C GLY A 35 -7.17 -1.26 11.30
N THR A 36 -7.87 -2.39 11.44
CA THR A 36 -7.52 -3.45 12.39
C THR A 36 -6.24 -4.18 12.02
N ASN A 37 -5.81 -4.07 10.76
CA ASN A 37 -4.51 -4.52 10.25
C ASN A 37 -3.95 -3.51 9.23
N MET A 38 -2.71 -3.72 8.77
CA MET A 38 -2.04 -2.77 7.87
C MET A 38 -2.68 -2.68 6.49
N TYR A 39 -3.18 -3.79 5.95
CA TYR A 39 -3.90 -3.80 4.68
C TYR A 39 -5.18 -2.95 4.76
N LEU A 40 -6.01 -3.18 5.77
CA LEU A 40 -7.25 -2.42 5.97
C LEU A 40 -6.98 -0.93 6.24
N ALA A 41 -5.92 -0.60 6.98
CA ALA A 41 -5.50 0.79 7.15
C ALA A 41 -5.11 1.44 5.82
N LYS A 42 -4.38 0.72 4.97
CA LYS A 42 -4.00 1.20 3.64
C LYS A 42 -5.19 1.37 2.71
N VAL A 43 -6.12 0.41 2.69
CA VAL A 43 -7.37 0.51 1.90
C VAL A 43 -8.27 1.64 2.41
N ALA A 44 -8.37 1.80 3.75
CA ALA A 44 -9.10 2.92 4.35
C ALA A 44 -8.53 4.27 3.91
N LEU A 45 -7.19 4.39 3.83
CA LEU A 45 -6.51 5.58 3.34
C LEU A 45 -6.81 5.85 1.87
N ASP A 46 -6.66 4.84 1.01
CA ASP A 46 -6.69 5.03 -0.44
C ASP A 46 -8.12 5.18 -1.00
N ILE A 47 -9.10 4.52 -0.41
CA ILE A 47 -10.48 4.50 -0.91
C ILE A 47 -11.40 5.36 -0.04
N VAL A 48 -11.42 5.11 1.29
CA VAL A 48 -12.41 5.73 2.18
C VAL A 48 -12.04 7.17 2.54
N ALA A 49 -10.80 7.41 2.97
CA ALA A 49 -10.38 8.74 3.46
C ALA A 49 -10.43 9.81 2.37
N LYS A 50 -10.12 9.45 1.12
CA LYS A 50 -10.13 10.39 -0.02
C LYS A 50 -11.53 10.91 -0.35
N THR A 51 -12.57 10.15 -0.03
CA THR A 51 -13.97 10.51 -0.29
C THR A 51 -14.69 11.04 0.95
N SER A 52 -14.07 10.94 2.14
CA SER A 52 -14.65 11.42 3.39
C SER A 52 -14.43 12.92 3.60
N MET A 53 -15.40 13.59 4.21
CA MET A 53 -15.35 15.05 4.45
C MET A 53 -14.23 15.46 5.42
N ASN A 54 -13.85 14.58 6.32
CA ASN A 54 -12.80 14.81 7.33
C ASN A 54 -11.44 14.23 6.92
N TYR A 55 -11.31 13.68 5.69
CA TYR A 55 -10.08 13.05 5.17
C TYR A 55 -9.57 11.89 6.03
N MET A 56 -10.45 11.24 6.78
CA MET A 56 -10.16 10.06 7.57
C MET A 56 -11.02 8.88 7.13
N GLY A 57 -10.44 7.69 7.11
CA GLY A 57 -11.11 6.43 6.83
C GLY A 57 -10.86 5.42 7.94
N TYR A 58 -11.86 4.62 8.28
CA TYR A 58 -11.73 3.49 9.18
C TYR A 58 -12.29 2.23 8.53
N LEU A 59 -11.56 1.12 8.65
CA LEU A 59 -12.01 -0.20 8.23
C LEU A 59 -11.62 -1.27 9.26
N ASP A 60 -12.55 -2.12 9.55
CA ASP A 60 -12.37 -3.47 10.07
C ASP A 60 -12.83 -4.48 9.02
N GLU A 61 -12.68 -5.77 9.28
CA GLU A 61 -13.06 -6.83 8.34
C GLU A 61 -14.56 -6.84 8.00
N GLU A 62 -15.43 -6.50 8.96
CA GLU A 62 -16.88 -6.47 8.76
C GLU A 62 -17.30 -5.28 7.90
N ILE A 63 -16.81 -4.09 8.23
CA ILE A 63 -17.08 -2.86 7.45
C ILE A 63 -16.52 -3.03 6.04
N TYR A 64 -15.30 -3.55 5.89
CA TYR A 64 -14.68 -3.83 4.60
C TYR A 64 -15.57 -4.71 3.72
N LYS A 65 -16.03 -5.86 4.23
CA LYS A 65 -16.91 -6.75 3.49
C LYS A 65 -18.25 -6.10 3.15
N LYS A 66 -18.81 -5.34 4.08
CA LYS A 66 -20.11 -4.70 3.91
C LYS A 66 -20.08 -3.57 2.89
N THR A 67 -18.97 -2.82 2.80
CA THR A 67 -18.92 -1.56 2.03
C THR A 67 -18.06 -1.64 0.78
N LEU A 68 -16.98 -2.44 0.78
CA LEU A 68 -15.98 -2.44 -0.27
C LEU A 68 -15.83 -3.76 -1.02
N TRP A 69 -16.48 -4.84 -0.60
CA TRP A 69 -16.34 -6.14 -1.27
C TRP A 69 -16.73 -6.12 -2.76
N HIS A 70 -17.72 -5.27 -3.11
CA HIS A 70 -18.18 -5.05 -4.48
C HIS A 70 -17.73 -3.72 -5.08
N TYR A 71 -16.78 -3.04 -4.42
CA TYR A 71 -16.24 -1.79 -4.92
C TYR A 71 -15.43 -2.00 -6.21
N LYS A 72 -15.58 -1.09 -7.15
CA LYS A 72 -14.87 -1.08 -8.44
C LYS A 72 -14.28 0.31 -8.71
N PRO A 73 -13.13 0.37 -9.36
CA PRO A 73 -12.36 -0.72 -9.95
C PRO A 73 -11.52 -1.47 -8.91
N ILE A 74 -11.27 -2.76 -9.15
CA ILE A 74 -10.42 -3.60 -8.27
C ILE A 74 -8.98 -3.09 -8.17
N THR A 75 -8.53 -2.29 -9.14
CA THR A 75 -7.20 -1.67 -9.17
C THR A 75 -6.97 -0.58 -8.12
N ASP A 76 -8.02 -0.14 -7.44
CA ASP A 76 -7.90 0.84 -6.36
C ASP A 76 -7.44 0.17 -5.05
N PHE A 77 -7.55 -1.16 -4.99
CA PHE A 77 -7.05 -1.92 -3.85
C PHE A 77 -5.55 -2.10 -3.92
N TRP A 78 -4.91 -1.94 -2.78
CA TRP A 78 -3.47 -2.12 -2.66
C TRP A 78 -3.03 -3.51 -3.13
N ASN A 79 -1.91 -3.57 -3.84
CA ASN A 79 -1.35 -4.76 -4.50
C ASN A 79 -2.15 -5.29 -5.71
N VAL A 80 -3.21 -4.66 -6.16
CA VAL A 80 -3.92 -5.04 -7.39
C VAL A 80 -3.62 -4.05 -8.52
N GLY A 81 -2.48 -4.21 -9.17
CA GLY A 81 -2.12 -3.40 -10.34
C GLY A 81 -2.88 -3.82 -11.60
N ARG A 82 -2.75 -3.03 -12.66
CA ARG A 82 -3.45 -3.24 -13.94
C ARG A 82 -3.25 -4.65 -14.52
N GLU A 83 -2.02 -5.19 -14.46
CA GLU A 83 -1.72 -6.52 -14.99
C GLU A 83 -2.36 -7.64 -14.14
N ILE A 84 -2.40 -7.49 -12.81
CA ILE A 84 -3.10 -8.43 -11.94
C ILE A 84 -4.59 -8.39 -12.23
N ALA A 85 -5.20 -7.20 -12.30
CA ALA A 85 -6.62 -7.03 -12.63
C ALA A 85 -6.98 -7.64 -13.99
N LYS A 86 -6.14 -7.45 -15.01
CA LYS A 86 -6.32 -8.05 -16.34
C LYS A 86 -6.29 -9.58 -16.30
N ARG A 87 -5.42 -10.16 -15.49
CA ARG A 87 -5.32 -11.62 -15.30
C ARG A 87 -6.52 -12.15 -14.53
N LEU A 88 -6.97 -11.47 -13.48
CA LEU A 88 -8.17 -11.81 -12.71
C LEU A 88 -9.44 -11.76 -13.58
N CYS A 89 -9.54 -10.77 -14.47
CA CYS A 89 -10.66 -10.61 -15.38
C CYS A 89 -10.86 -11.81 -16.32
N LYS A 90 -9.80 -12.56 -16.68
CA LYS A 90 -9.91 -13.80 -17.47
C LYS A 90 -10.77 -14.88 -16.79
N TYR A 91 -10.86 -14.81 -15.47
CA TYR A 91 -11.66 -15.73 -14.65
C TYR A 91 -12.96 -15.11 -14.15
N GLY A 92 -13.36 -13.94 -14.69
CA GLY A 92 -14.56 -13.22 -14.28
C GLY A 92 -14.44 -12.55 -12.90
N ILE A 93 -13.24 -12.36 -12.38
CA ILE A 93 -12.98 -11.74 -11.09
C ILE A 93 -12.77 -10.24 -11.30
N GLU A 94 -13.75 -9.44 -10.89
CA GLU A 94 -13.74 -7.98 -11.07
C GLU A 94 -13.83 -7.19 -9.76
N ASP A 95 -14.07 -7.87 -8.64
CA ASP A 95 -14.16 -7.28 -7.29
C ASP A 95 -13.57 -8.22 -6.23
N MET A 96 -13.45 -7.74 -5.00
CA MET A 96 -12.87 -8.50 -3.90
C MET A 96 -13.77 -9.65 -3.43
N CYS A 97 -15.10 -9.55 -3.60
CA CYS A 97 -16.01 -10.65 -3.31
C CYS A 97 -15.79 -11.83 -4.26
N ALA A 98 -15.70 -11.56 -5.56
CA ALA A 98 -15.43 -12.60 -6.55
C ALA A 98 -14.05 -13.24 -6.32
N LEU A 99 -13.04 -12.43 -5.97
CA LEU A 99 -11.70 -12.91 -5.65
C LEU A 99 -11.70 -13.82 -4.41
N ALA A 100 -12.36 -13.40 -3.32
CA ALA A 100 -12.47 -14.16 -2.07
C ALA A 100 -13.17 -15.51 -2.25
N ASN A 101 -14.12 -15.60 -3.18
CA ASN A 101 -14.90 -16.81 -3.45
C ASN A 101 -14.37 -17.63 -4.63
N CYS A 102 -13.26 -17.23 -5.24
CA CYS A 102 -12.63 -17.98 -6.32
C CYS A 102 -11.98 -19.26 -5.80
N ASN A 103 -11.89 -20.27 -6.67
CA ASN A 103 -11.14 -21.48 -6.34
C ASN A 103 -9.64 -21.13 -6.19
N GLU A 104 -9.10 -21.35 -5.00
CA GLU A 104 -7.71 -21.03 -4.67
C GLU A 104 -6.71 -21.71 -5.62
N LYS A 105 -6.99 -22.94 -6.10
CA LYS A 105 -6.12 -23.64 -7.04
C LYS A 105 -5.89 -22.84 -8.33
N ILE A 106 -6.92 -22.15 -8.81
CA ILE A 106 -6.83 -21.29 -10.00
C ILE A 106 -5.89 -20.11 -9.69
N LEU A 107 -6.06 -19.49 -8.53
CA LEU A 107 -5.23 -18.35 -8.11
C LEU A 107 -3.76 -18.76 -7.94
N TYR A 108 -3.49 -19.91 -7.31
CA TYR A 108 -2.12 -20.43 -7.17
C TYR A 108 -1.50 -20.79 -8.52
N GLN A 109 -2.26 -21.35 -9.46
CA GLN A 109 -1.77 -21.65 -10.81
C GLN A 109 -1.42 -20.37 -11.59
N GLU A 110 -2.23 -19.32 -11.44
CA GLU A 110 -2.04 -18.07 -12.16
C GLU A 110 -0.99 -17.15 -11.52
N PHE A 111 -0.93 -17.06 -10.19
CA PHE A 111 -0.14 -16.07 -9.46
C PHE A 111 1.00 -16.68 -8.62
N GLY A 112 1.10 -18.01 -8.53
CA GLY A 112 2.08 -18.68 -7.68
C GLY A 112 1.91 -18.32 -6.21
N VAL A 113 3.00 -18.11 -5.50
CA VAL A 113 3.02 -17.75 -4.06
C VAL A 113 2.30 -16.43 -3.76
N ASN A 114 2.22 -15.52 -4.74
CA ASN A 114 1.53 -14.24 -4.58
C ASN A 114 0.01 -14.40 -4.46
N ALA A 115 -0.54 -15.58 -4.82
CA ALA A 115 -1.97 -15.89 -4.62
C ALA A 115 -2.37 -15.78 -3.15
N LEU A 116 -1.49 -16.14 -2.22
CA LEU A 116 -1.76 -16.05 -0.78
C LEU A 116 -2.15 -14.63 -0.37
N PHE A 117 -1.36 -13.63 -0.79
CA PHE A 117 -1.67 -12.22 -0.49
C PHE A 117 -2.99 -11.78 -1.12
N LEU A 118 -3.27 -12.20 -2.35
CA LEU A 118 -4.54 -11.86 -3.02
C LEU A 118 -5.74 -12.45 -2.28
N ILE A 119 -5.64 -13.70 -1.84
CA ILE A 119 -6.70 -14.38 -1.08
C ILE A 119 -6.91 -13.70 0.27
N ASP A 120 -5.84 -13.49 1.04
CA ASP A 120 -5.94 -12.88 2.37
C ASP A 120 -6.50 -11.46 2.27
N HIS A 121 -6.00 -10.64 1.36
CA HIS A 121 -6.49 -9.28 1.15
C HIS A 121 -7.95 -9.25 0.68
N ALA A 122 -8.39 -10.19 -0.15
CA ALA A 122 -9.79 -10.29 -0.53
C ALA A 122 -10.71 -10.54 0.68
N TRP A 123 -10.23 -11.23 1.70
CA TRP A 123 -10.93 -11.42 2.97
C TRP A 123 -10.72 -10.28 3.98
N GLY A 124 -9.90 -9.28 3.65
CA GLY A 124 -9.54 -8.19 4.55
C GLY A 124 -8.52 -8.59 5.62
N ARG A 125 -7.73 -9.62 5.37
CA ARG A 125 -6.73 -10.16 6.30
C ARG A 125 -5.33 -9.69 5.91
N GLU A 126 -4.47 -9.56 6.91
CA GLU A 126 -3.04 -9.30 6.75
C GLU A 126 -2.29 -9.99 7.89
N SER A 127 -1.40 -10.88 7.55
CA SER A 127 -0.61 -11.63 8.53
C SER A 127 0.61 -10.86 9.02
N CYS A 128 1.16 -9.95 8.18
CA CYS A 128 2.33 -9.16 8.54
C CYS A 128 1.96 -8.07 9.55
N THR A 129 2.69 -8.00 10.64
CA THR A 129 2.54 -6.96 11.66
C THR A 129 3.68 -5.95 11.61
N ILE A 130 3.50 -4.78 12.26
CA ILE A 130 4.58 -3.80 12.42
C ILE A 130 5.76 -4.41 13.18
N GLN A 131 5.52 -5.34 14.11
CA GLN A 131 6.57 -6.03 14.84
C GLN A 131 7.40 -6.93 13.91
N ASP A 132 6.75 -7.66 12.99
CA ASP A 132 7.45 -8.48 12.00
C ASP A 132 8.34 -7.63 11.11
N ILE A 133 7.86 -6.44 10.69
CA ILE A 133 8.67 -5.49 9.90
C ILE A 133 9.90 -5.03 10.68
N HIS A 134 9.76 -4.71 11.97
CA HIS A 134 10.89 -4.29 12.81
C HIS A 134 11.90 -5.40 13.09
N GLN A 135 11.45 -6.66 13.10
CA GLN A 135 12.29 -7.83 13.33
C GLN A 135 12.86 -8.41 12.04
N TYR A 136 12.41 -7.92 10.88
CA TYR A 136 12.87 -8.44 9.59
C TYR A 136 14.34 -8.13 9.37
N VAL A 137 15.12 -9.19 9.21
CA VAL A 137 16.54 -9.12 8.81
C VAL A 137 16.62 -9.43 7.32
N ARG A 138 17.20 -8.52 6.55
CA ARG A 138 17.38 -8.71 5.11
C ARG A 138 18.34 -9.86 4.85
N GLU A 139 17.93 -10.85 4.08
CA GLU A 139 18.78 -11.94 3.62
C GLU A 139 19.70 -11.54 2.47
N ASN A 140 19.24 -10.62 1.63
CA ASN A 140 19.98 -10.11 0.49
C ASN A 140 20.07 -8.59 0.54
N HIS A 141 21.25 -8.07 0.26
CA HIS A 141 21.51 -6.64 0.16
C HIS A 141 21.52 -6.26 -1.32
N SER A 142 20.58 -5.44 -1.77
CA SER A 142 20.59 -4.83 -3.09
C SER A 142 20.29 -3.34 -2.95
N LEU A 143 21.09 -2.53 -3.63
CA LEU A 143 20.84 -1.10 -3.77
C LEU A 143 20.23 -0.84 -5.15
N SER A 144 19.23 0.01 -5.21
CA SER A 144 18.62 0.44 -6.46
C SER A 144 18.38 1.94 -6.44
N SER A 145 18.62 2.59 -7.58
CA SER A 145 18.32 4.01 -7.78
C SER A 145 17.34 4.17 -8.93
N GLY A 146 16.43 5.13 -8.82
CA GLY A 146 15.47 5.47 -9.86
C GLY A 146 15.21 6.95 -9.88
N GLN A 147 15.09 7.53 -11.07
CA GLN A 147 14.80 8.94 -11.28
C GLN A 147 13.61 9.10 -12.23
N VAL A 148 12.66 9.96 -11.86
CA VAL A 148 11.58 10.39 -12.75
C VAL A 148 12.08 11.59 -13.53
N LEU A 149 12.14 11.46 -14.86
CA LEU A 149 12.61 12.53 -15.73
C LEU A 149 11.50 13.57 -15.94
N PHE A 150 11.85 14.86 -16.02
CA PHE A 150 10.90 15.95 -16.27
C PHE A 150 10.37 15.94 -17.71
N GLU A 151 11.17 15.42 -18.66
CA GLU A 151 10.85 15.34 -20.09
C GLU A 151 11.53 14.12 -20.71
N ASN A 152 11.25 13.85 -21.98
CA ASN A 152 11.93 12.79 -22.71
C ASN A 152 13.37 13.21 -23.00
N TYR A 153 14.33 12.45 -22.48
CA TYR A 153 15.75 12.65 -22.73
C TYR A 153 16.16 11.97 -24.04
N ASP A 154 17.05 12.63 -24.78
CA ASP A 154 17.79 11.97 -25.85
C ASP A 154 18.83 10.98 -25.29
N THR A 155 19.55 10.31 -26.17
CA THR A 155 20.52 9.27 -25.77
C THR A 155 21.68 9.85 -24.94
N GLU A 156 22.14 11.06 -25.22
CA GLU A 156 23.26 11.70 -24.50
C GLU A 156 22.83 12.14 -23.11
N ALA A 157 21.68 12.80 -22.98
CA ALA A 157 21.11 13.22 -21.71
C ALA A 157 20.74 12.02 -20.82
N ALA A 158 20.16 10.96 -21.40
CA ALA A 158 19.85 9.71 -20.68
C ALA A 158 21.12 9.02 -20.17
N PHE A 159 22.20 9.03 -20.98
CA PHE A 159 23.48 8.45 -20.57
C PHE A 159 24.13 9.24 -19.43
N LEU A 160 24.04 10.58 -19.47
CA LEU A 160 24.54 11.42 -18.38
C LEU A 160 23.79 11.18 -17.09
N ALA A 161 22.45 11.17 -17.13
CA ALA A 161 21.62 10.86 -15.97
C ALA A 161 21.94 9.47 -15.38
N MET A 162 22.12 8.46 -16.23
CA MET A 162 22.51 7.12 -15.79
C MET A 162 23.88 7.10 -15.10
N LYS A 163 24.88 7.87 -15.61
CA LYS A 163 26.19 8.01 -14.95
C LYS A 163 26.05 8.61 -13.55
N GLU A 164 25.31 9.69 -13.40
CA GLU A 164 25.05 10.30 -12.09
C GLU A 164 24.40 9.33 -11.11
N MET A 165 23.41 8.57 -11.57
CA MET A 165 22.75 7.56 -10.75
C MET A 165 23.71 6.44 -10.31
N VAL A 166 24.59 5.98 -11.19
CA VAL A 166 25.61 4.96 -10.88
C VAL A 166 26.65 5.50 -9.88
N GLU A 167 27.10 6.73 -10.03
CA GLU A 167 28.03 7.36 -9.09
C GLU A 167 27.42 7.48 -7.70
N LEU A 168 26.19 7.96 -7.60
CA LEU A 168 25.46 8.07 -6.33
C LEU A 168 25.27 6.69 -5.67
N LEU A 169 24.86 5.70 -6.44
CA LEU A 169 24.67 4.33 -5.96
C LEU A 169 25.97 3.70 -5.48
N THR A 170 27.09 3.96 -6.16
CA THR A 170 28.42 3.51 -5.76
C THR A 170 28.86 4.15 -4.45
N LEU A 171 28.58 5.45 -4.28
CA LEU A 171 28.89 6.16 -3.02
C LEU A 171 28.05 5.63 -1.83
N GLU A 172 26.81 5.26 -2.06
CA GLU A 172 25.98 4.62 -1.05
C GLU A 172 26.53 3.25 -0.67
N LEU A 173 26.93 2.44 -1.65
CA LEU A 173 27.47 1.10 -1.43
C LEU A 173 28.78 1.12 -0.59
N VAL A 174 29.59 2.18 -0.71
CA VAL A 174 30.84 2.33 0.06
C VAL A 174 30.59 2.78 1.49
N LYS A 175 29.40 3.37 1.78
CA LYS A 175 29.05 3.84 3.13
C LYS A 175 28.39 2.78 4.01
N GLU A 176 27.86 1.71 3.41
CA GLU A 176 27.32 0.53 4.11
C GLU A 176 28.46 -0.45 4.48
#